data_927b82ece5b18cf89e92a6481aee534a
#
_entry.id   927b82ece5b18cf89e92a6481aee534a
#
_cell.length_a   1.000
_cell.length_b   1.000
_cell.length_c   1.000
_cell.angle_alpha   90.00
_cell.angle_beta   90.00
_cell.angle_gamma   90.00
#
_symmetry.space_group_name_H-M   'P 1'
#
loop_
_entity.id
_entity.type
_entity.pdbx_description
1 polymer ?
#
loop_
_entity_poly.entity_id
_entity_poly.type
_entity_poly.pdbx_seq_one_letter_code
_entity_poly.pdbx_strand_id
1 'polypeptide(L)'
;MVLYSTGTSFNRRNLTVLLAAIFCIASGEELWSRFVPNYLVALGGSVLAVSAFGTLKDLLDAVYQFPGGVLTARLGPKNSLLAFNVLALAGYIVFALATRWWVLLVALPLVMAWQSFSLPATFSIVGDALRKGERSVAFAYQSIVRRIPIIVAPVIGGLLIGSFGLLTGIRIAILIGIALGITAVFIQLLWYRFHPVTPLSLSECVTDVTRLDPRLKQLLLADSVVRFGQGIGEVFIVLYATQVVGVSAATFGLLVGLAMLTSIAVYLPVARSADIHSREPWVTVTYSFFAIFPLILGLSTTSLMLVVAFICMGLREIGEPPRKALLVDLARIERKSVDIGAYYFTRGLVVFPASVVGGLLWHFSPHLTFFAAAAVALVGTLIFALTLGRRRNWQSA
;
A
#
# COMPACT_ATOMS: atom_id res chain seq x y z
N MET A 1 8.30 39.31 2.67
CA MET A 1 9.39 38.32 2.55
C MET A 1 9.58 37.46 3.83
N VAL A 2 8.85 37.67 4.91
CA VAL A 2 9.01 36.95 6.21
C VAL A 2 8.05 35.79 6.41
N LEU A 3 6.99 35.67 5.62
CA LEU A 3 5.96 34.62 5.78
C LEU A 3 6.31 33.27 5.11
N TYR A 4 7.37 33.18 4.28
CA TYR A 4 7.72 31.96 3.54
C TYR A 4 8.66 31.01 4.30
N SER A 5 9.39 31.47 5.31
CA SER A 5 10.35 30.62 6.04
C SER A 5 9.69 29.77 7.14
N THR A 6 8.60 30.24 7.73
CA THR A 6 7.89 29.51 8.78
C THR A 6 7.05 28.34 8.26
N GLY A 7 6.54 28.44 7.02
CA GLY A 7 5.75 27.37 6.38
C GLY A 7 6.56 26.09 6.08
N THR A 8 7.81 26.23 5.62
CA THR A 8 8.63 25.07 5.24
C THR A 8 9.12 24.25 6.44
N SER A 9 9.47 24.89 7.56
CA SER A 9 9.90 24.18 8.78
C SER A 9 8.70 23.45 9.45
N PHE A 10 7.56 24.08 9.44
CA PHE A 10 6.31 23.54 9.98
C PHE A 10 5.83 22.31 9.21
N ASN A 11 5.87 22.33 7.89
CA ASN A 11 5.46 21.22 7.04
C ASN A 11 6.45 20.04 7.11
N ARG A 12 7.75 20.28 7.20
CA ARG A 12 8.77 19.23 7.40
C ARG A 12 8.60 18.53 8.75
N ARG A 13 8.23 19.27 9.81
CA ARG A 13 7.92 18.67 11.12
C ARG A 13 6.72 17.70 11.02
N ASN A 14 5.65 18.09 10.37
CA ASN A 14 4.47 17.22 10.19
C ASN A 14 4.81 15.95 9.41
N LEU A 15 5.68 16.04 8.41
CA LEU A 15 6.18 14.87 7.68
C LEU A 15 7.00 13.94 8.61
N THR A 16 7.89 14.46 9.43
CA THR A 16 8.68 13.66 10.38
C THR A 16 7.76 12.96 11.40
N VAL A 17 6.77 13.68 11.94
CA VAL A 17 5.78 13.12 12.86
C VAL A 17 4.96 12.01 12.19
N LEU A 18 4.57 12.22 10.92
CA LEU A 18 3.87 11.21 10.13
C LEU A 18 4.71 9.94 9.97
N LEU A 19 5.98 10.09 9.57
CA LEU A 19 6.88 8.95 9.36
C LEU A 19 7.13 8.17 10.66
N ALA A 20 7.33 8.86 11.78
CA ALA A 20 7.51 8.24 13.09
C ALA A 20 6.24 7.49 13.52
N ALA A 21 5.06 8.08 13.35
CA ALA A 21 3.79 7.43 13.69
C ALA A 21 3.52 6.21 12.79
N ILE A 22 3.77 6.31 11.47
CA ILE A 22 3.66 5.18 10.54
C ILE A 22 4.61 4.05 10.94
N PHE A 23 5.86 4.38 11.29
CA PHE A 23 6.83 3.39 11.74
C PHE A 23 6.35 2.63 12.98
N CYS A 24 5.87 3.35 14.00
CA CYS A 24 5.39 2.74 15.24
C CYS A 24 4.18 1.83 15.00
N ILE A 25 3.13 2.33 14.33
CA ILE A 25 1.90 1.56 14.14
C ILE A 25 2.11 0.39 13.18
N ALA A 26 2.88 0.59 12.10
CA ALA A 26 3.20 -0.49 11.18
C ALA A 26 4.08 -1.57 11.83
N SER A 27 5.06 -1.19 12.66
CA SER A 27 5.87 -2.16 13.42
C SER A 27 5.00 -3.00 14.35
N GLY A 28 4.02 -2.38 15.01
CA GLY A 28 3.08 -3.08 15.87
C GLY A 28 2.17 -4.05 15.11
N GLU A 29 1.66 -3.64 13.97
CA GLU A 29 0.76 -4.47 13.16
C GLU A 29 1.49 -5.64 12.50
N GLU A 30 2.67 -5.42 11.94
CA GLU A 30 3.45 -6.47 11.25
C GLU A 30 3.95 -7.58 12.20
N LEU A 31 3.96 -7.37 13.53
CA LEU A 31 4.29 -8.42 14.50
C LEU A 31 3.31 -9.60 14.44
N TRP A 32 2.05 -9.37 14.15
CA TRP A 32 0.98 -10.36 14.24
C TRP A 32 0.17 -10.54 12.97
N SER A 33 0.07 -9.53 12.11
CA SER A 33 -0.85 -9.53 10.96
C SER A 33 -0.63 -10.70 10.00
N ARG A 34 0.62 -11.11 9.79
CA ARG A 34 0.96 -12.27 8.94
C ARG A 34 0.55 -13.60 9.54
N PHE A 35 0.36 -13.68 10.85
CA PHE A 35 -0.01 -14.88 11.58
C PHE A 35 -1.53 -14.97 11.85
N VAL A 36 -2.32 -14.00 11.37
CA VAL A 36 -3.79 -14.02 11.52
C VAL A 36 -4.45 -15.27 10.93
N PRO A 37 -4.02 -15.81 9.76
CA PRO A 37 -4.55 -17.08 9.28
C PRO A 37 -4.39 -18.22 10.30
N ASN A 38 -3.21 -18.33 10.90
CA ASN A 38 -2.92 -19.33 11.93
C ASN A 38 -3.75 -19.08 13.21
N TYR A 39 -3.95 -17.79 13.57
CA TYR A 39 -4.78 -17.40 14.70
C TYR A 39 -6.25 -17.77 14.51
N LEU A 40 -6.79 -17.53 13.30
CA LEU A 40 -8.15 -17.93 12.91
C LEU A 40 -8.35 -19.45 13.08
N VAL A 41 -7.42 -20.25 12.56
CA VAL A 41 -7.48 -21.70 12.68
C VAL A 41 -7.37 -22.14 14.14
N ALA A 42 -6.47 -21.56 14.92
CA ALA A 42 -6.31 -21.86 16.35
C ALA A 42 -7.55 -21.50 17.19
N LEU A 43 -8.36 -20.52 16.73
CA LEU A 43 -9.65 -20.16 17.34
C LEU A 43 -10.83 -21.01 16.81
N GLY A 44 -10.55 -22.08 16.06
CA GLY A 44 -11.55 -22.99 15.53
C GLY A 44 -12.11 -22.60 14.15
N GLY A 45 -11.46 -21.69 13.43
CA GLY A 45 -11.82 -21.32 12.06
C GLY A 45 -11.39 -22.38 11.04
N SER A 46 -12.21 -22.61 10.02
CA SER A 46 -11.85 -23.45 8.88
C SER A 46 -11.01 -22.67 7.86
N VAL A 47 -10.46 -23.37 6.86
CA VAL A 47 -9.80 -22.76 5.70
C VAL A 47 -10.72 -21.76 4.98
N LEU A 48 -12.02 -22.05 4.94
CA LEU A 48 -13.02 -21.15 4.37
C LEU A 48 -13.14 -19.84 5.18
N ALA A 49 -12.99 -19.88 6.51
CA ALA A 49 -12.97 -18.68 7.34
C ALA A 49 -11.72 -17.84 7.07
N VAL A 50 -10.55 -18.46 6.79
CA VAL A 50 -9.33 -17.77 6.38
C VAL A 50 -9.54 -17.09 5.02
N SER A 51 -10.14 -17.78 4.06
CA SER A 51 -10.45 -17.21 2.73
C SER A 51 -11.43 -16.04 2.84
N ALA A 52 -12.50 -16.19 3.65
CA ALA A 52 -13.46 -15.12 3.91
C ALA A 52 -12.80 -13.89 4.54
N PHE A 53 -11.85 -14.09 5.48
CA PHE A 53 -11.07 -13.01 6.08
C PHE A 53 -10.24 -12.26 5.03
N GLY A 54 -9.53 -12.98 4.14
CA GLY A 54 -8.75 -12.37 3.06
C GLY A 54 -9.62 -11.56 2.11
N THR A 55 -10.73 -12.15 1.63
CA THR A 55 -11.67 -11.47 0.72
C THR A 55 -12.28 -10.21 1.36
N LEU A 56 -12.70 -10.31 2.63
CA LEU A 56 -13.24 -9.17 3.36
C LEU A 56 -12.18 -8.07 3.55
N LYS A 57 -10.93 -8.45 3.82
CA LYS A 57 -9.81 -7.53 3.91
C LYS A 57 -9.61 -6.74 2.61
N ASP A 58 -9.55 -7.43 1.48
CA ASP A 58 -9.33 -6.80 0.18
C ASP A 58 -10.51 -5.88 -0.22
N LEU A 59 -11.74 -6.31 0.08
CA LEU A 59 -12.93 -5.50 -0.13
C LEU A 59 -12.90 -4.23 0.74
N LEU A 60 -12.58 -4.35 2.03
CA LEU A 60 -12.49 -3.21 2.93
C LEU A 60 -11.37 -2.25 2.52
N ASP A 61 -10.22 -2.77 2.07
CA ASP A 61 -9.14 -1.93 1.55
C ASP A 61 -9.61 -1.08 0.37
N ALA A 62 -10.36 -1.67 -0.57
CA ALA A 62 -10.93 -0.94 -1.69
C ALA A 62 -11.97 0.10 -1.24
N VAL A 63 -12.95 -0.32 -0.42
CA VAL A 63 -14.09 0.52 -0.04
C VAL A 63 -13.68 1.69 0.86
N TYR A 64 -12.72 1.51 1.75
CA TYR A 64 -12.32 2.52 2.74
C TYR A 64 -11.55 3.70 2.16
N GLN A 65 -10.96 3.56 0.97
CA GLN A 65 -10.16 4.63 0.35
C GLN A 65 -10.97 5.92 0.11
N PHE A 66 -12.19 5.79 -0.39
CA PHE A 66 -13.04 6.95 -0.67
C PHE A 66 -13.60 7.62 0.60
N PRO A 67 -14.26 6.91 1.53
CA PRO A 67 -14.68 7.50 2.82
C PRO A 67 -13.50 8.10 3.60
N GLY A 68 -12.30 7.50 3.54
CA GLY A 68 -11.10 8.05 4.14
C GLY A 68 -10.73 9.41 3.57
N GLY A 69 -10.86 9.58 2.26
CA GLY A 69 -10.67 10.87 1.58
C GLY A 69 -11.68 11.93 2.02
N VAL A 70 -12.95 11.56 2.08
CA VAL A 70 -14.04 12.45 2.52
C VAL A 70 -13.87 12.86 3.98
N LEU A 71 -13.60 11.91 4.88
CA LEU A 71 -13.35 12.18 6.30
C LEU A 71 -12.14 13.09 6.49
N THR A 72 -11.07 12.86 5.72
CA THR A 72 -9.88 13.72 5.77
C THR A 72 -10.18 15.14 5.31
N ALA A 73 -10.99 15.32 4.27
CA ALA A 73 -11.39 16.64 3.79
C ALA A 73 -12.28 17.39 4.80
N ARG A 74 -13.07 16.67 5.61
CA ARG A 74 -13.97 17.26 6.61
C ARG A 74 -13.32 17.53 7.95
N LEU A 75 -12.57 16.57 8.48
CA LEU A 75 -11.98 16.64 9.82
C LEU A 75 -10.56 17.24 9.82
N GLY A 76 -9.99 17.39 8.62
CA GLY A 76 -8.58 17.72 8.43
C GLY A 76 -7.65 16.53 8.65
N PRO A 77 -6.41 16.59 8.11
CA PRO A 77 -5.49 15.43 8.12
C PRO A 77 -5.13 14.93 9.53
N LYS A 78 -4.93 15.85 10.49
CA LYS A 78 -4.58 15.47 11.88
C LYS A 78 -5.70 14.67 12.55
N ASN A 79 -6.89 15.24 12.59
CA ASN A 79 -8.02 14.63 13.33
C ASN A 79 -8.45 13.31 12.68
N SER A 80 -8.39 13.25 11.36
CA SER A 80 -8.69 12.01 10.62
C SER A 80 -7.70 10.91 10.95
N LEU A 81 -6.39 11.18 10.91
CA LEU A 81 -5.37 10.18 11.26
C LEU A 81 -5.49 9.71 12.70
N LEU A 82 -5.76 10.63 13.64
CA LEU A 82 -6.00 10.28 15.04
C LEU A 82 -7.23 9.36 15.18
N ALA A 83 -8.35 9.73 14.54
CA ALA A 83 -9.57 8.93 14.58
C ALA A 83 -9.35 7.52 13.99
N PHE A 84 -8.65 7.42 12.86
CA PHE A 84 -8.37 6.13 12.22
C PHE A 84 -7.45 5.24 13.06
N ASN A 85 -6.45 5.83 13.71
CA ASN A 85 -5.57 5.10 14.62
C ASN A 85 -6.32 4.62 15.87
N VAL A 86 -7.18 5.43 16.46
CA VAL A 86 -8.00 5.04 17.63
C VAL A 86 -8.97 3.92 17.25
N LEU A 87 -9.61 3.99 16.07
CA LEU A 87 -10.47 2.91 15.58
C LEU A 87 -9.69 1.61 15.39
N ALA A 88 -8.50 1.67 14.80
CA ALA A 88 -7.65 0.48 14.62
C ALA A 88 -7.21 -0.11 15.96
N LEU A 89 -6.83 0.72 16.95
CA LEU A 89 -6.49 0.25 18.29
C LEU A 89 -7.66 -0.43 18.97
N ALA A 90 -8.89 0.08 18.82
CA ALA A 90 -10.09 -0.62 19.30
C ALA A 90 -10.25 -1.99 18.63
N GLY A 91 -9.99 -2.10 17.33
CA GLY A 91 -9.96 -3.38 16.61
C GLY A 91 -8.89 -4.33 17.14
N TYR A 92 -7.68 -3.85 17.43
CA TYR A 92 -6.59 -4.66 17.99
C TYR A 92 -6.94 -5.19 19.39
N ILE A 93 -7.62 -4.40 20.23
CA ILE A 93 -8.11 -4.85 21.54
C ILE A 93 -9.11 -6.00 21.34
N VAL A 94 -10.06 -5.87 20.42
CA VAL A 94 -11.02 -6.94 20.10
C VAL A 94 -10.31 -8.19 19.60
N PHE A 95 -9.27 -8.05 18.75
CA PHE A 95 -8.46 -9.18 18.28
C PHE A 95 -7.73 -9.87 19.42
N ALA A 96 -7.13 -9.12 20.37
CA ALA A 96 -6.42 -9.69 21.53
C ALA A 96 -7.36 -10.48 22.46
N LEU A 97 -8.60 -10.02 22.61
CA LEU A 97 -9.62 -10.63 23.45
C LEU A 97 -10.44 -11.71 22.74
N ALA A 98 -10.22 -11.92 21.44
CA ALA A 98 -10.98 -12.88 20.65
C ALA A 98 -10.81 -14.31 21.22
N THR A 99 -11.93 -14.99 21.42
CA THR A 99 -12.01 -16.39 21.82
C THR A 99 -12.59 -17.30 20.74
N ARG A 100 -13.13 -16.71 19.68
CA ARG A 100 -13.74 -17.41 18.52
C ARG A 100 -13.30 -16.73 17.22
N TRP A 101 -13.10 -17.51 16.18
CA TRP A 101 -12.61 -17.06 14.87
C TRP A 101 -13.48 -15.98 14.22
N TRP A 102 -14.80 -16.03 14.33
CA TRP A 102 -15.72 -15.06 13.72
C TRP A 102 -15.58 -13.65 14.30
N VAL A 103 -15.11 -13.52 15.57
CA VAL A 103 -14.85 -12.23 16.20
C VAL A 103 -13.80 -11.45 15.42
N LEU A 104 -12.80 -12.13 14.82
CA LEU A 104 -11.79 -11.50 13.98
C LEU A 104 -12.38 -10.92 12.70
N LEU A 105 -13.36 -11.61 12.10
CA LEU A 105 -14.06 -11.10 10.91
C LEU A 105 -14.88 -9.83 11.23
N VAL A 106 -15.60 -9.84 12.36
CA VAL A 106 -16.42 -8.70 12.79
C VAL A 106 -15.57 -7.49 13.17
N ALA A 107 -14.39 -7.70 13.77
CA ALA A 107 -13.49 -6.63 14.16
C ALA A 107 -12.58 -6.14 13.03
N LEU A 108 -12.48 -6.87 11.91
CA LEU A 108 -11.62 -6.50 10.78
C LEU A 108 -11.87 -5.09 10.23
N PRO A 109 -13.12 -4.60 10.11
CA PRO A 109 -13.38 -3.22 9.72
C PRO A 109 -12.68 -2.18 10.62
N LEU A 110 -12.62 -2.42 11.93
CA LEU A 110 -11.92 -1.54 12.86
C LEU A 110 -10.40 -1.64 12.68
N VAL A 111 -9.87 -2.87 12.59
CA VAL A 111 -8.44 -3.14 12.43
C VAL A 111 -7.88 -2.45 11.18
N MET A 112 -8.59 -2.47 10.07
CA MET A 112 -8.14 -1.90 8.81
C MET A 112 -8.27 -0.37 8.73
N ALA A 113 -8.88 0.28 9.72
CA ALA A 113 -9.18 1.70 9.65
C ALA A 113 -7.92 2.57 9.43
N TRP A 114 -6.82 2.34 10.17
CA TRP A 114 -5.64 3.17 9.99
C TRP A 114 -4.95 2.92 8.63
N GLN A 115 -4.90 1.68 8.17
CA GLN A 115 -4.19 1.31 6.95
C GLN A 115 -4.89 1.86 5.71
N SER A 116 -6.19 1.66 5.61
CA SER A 116 -6.97 1.97 4.41
C SER A 116 -7.51 3.39 4.40
N PHE A 117 -8.08 3.88 5.51
CA PHE A 117 -8.58 5.25 5.59
C PHE A 117 -7.46 6.30 5.64
N SER A 118 -6.28 5.99 6.20
CA SER A 118 -5.21 6.98 6.37
C SER A 118 -4.46 7.31 5.08
N LEU A 119 -4.62 6.51 4.02
CA LEU A 119 -3.88 6.70 2.79
C LEU A 119 -4.11 8.10 2.17
N PRO A 120 -5.36 8.58 1.96
CA PRO A 120 -5.59 9.92 1.41
C PRO A 120 -5.03 11.04 2.30
N ALA A 121 -5.14 10.90 3.63
CA ALA A 121 -4.59 11.86 4.59
C ALA A 121 -3.05 11.91 4.51
N THR A 122 -2.41 10.76 4.42
CA THR A 122 -0.95 10.64 4.25
C THR A 122 -0.48 11.36 2.99
N PHE A 123 -1.15 11.13 1.86
CA PHE A 123 -0.82 11.79 0.60
C PHE A 123 -1.02 13.31 0.69
N SER A 124 -2.08 13.78 1.35
CA SER A 124 -2.29 15.21 1.57
C SER A 124 -1.14 15.83 2.36
N ILE A 125 -0.74 15.23 3.49
CA ILE A 125 0.36 15.74 4.33
C ILE A 125 1.67 15.78 3.55
N VAL A 126 2.03 14.70 2.84
CA VAL A 126 3.26 14.65 2.03
C VAL A 126 3.20 15.68 0.90
N GLY A 127 2.04 15.82 0.24
CA GLY A 127 1.84 16.79 -0.84
C GLY A 127 1.96 18.24 -0.38
N ASP A 128 1.56 18.55 0.85
CA ASP A 128 1.60 19.91 1.42
C ASP A 128 2.94 20.23 2.10
N ALA A 129 3.68 19.20 2.54
CA ALA A 129 4.96 19.38 3.24
C ALA A 129 6.10 19.84 2.34
N LEU A 130 6.02 19.59 1.02
CA LEU A 130 7.17 19.74 0.13
C LEU A 130 6.79 20.39 -1.21
N ARG A 131 7.79 21.01 -1.85
CA ARG A 131 7.66 21.53 -3.22
C ARG A 131 7.49 20.38 -4.21
N LYS A 132 6.94 20.66 -5.40
CA LYS A 132 6.71 19.64 -6.44
C LYS A 132 7.97 18.81 -6.74
N GLY A 133 9.15 19.43 -6.79
CA GLY A 133 10.43 18.77 -7.07
C GLY A 133 11.04 17.95 -5.92
N GLU A 134 10.37 17.83 -4.76
CA GLU A 134 10.86 17.06 -3.60
C GLU A 134 9.88 15.93 -3.21
N ARG A 135 8.74 15.82 -3.87
CA ARG A 135 7.65 14.92 -3.45
C ARG A 135 7.98 13.45 -3.65
N SER A 136 8.67 13.10 -4.74
CA SER A 136 9.08 11.70 -5.00
C SER A 136 10.06 11.20 -3.94
N VAL A 137 10.99 12.05 -3.51
CA VAL A 137 11.93 11.73 -2.42
C VAL A 137 11.20 11.50 -1.10
N ALA A 138 10.18 12.33 -0.78
CA ALA A 138 9.39 12.14 0.43
C ALA A 138 8.60 10.81 0.41
N PHE A 139 8.00 10.47 -0.72
CA PHE A 139 7.33 9.18 -0.88
C PHE A 139 8.31 7.99 -0.85
N ALA A 140 9.56 8.19 -1.30
CA ALA A 140 10.62 7.19 -1.14
C ALA A 140 10.94 6.96 0.34
N TYR A 141 11.15 8.02 1.12
CA TYR A 141 11.36 7.91 2.57
C TYR A 141 10.19 7.23 3.27
N GLN A 142 8.95 7.63 2.97
CA GLN A 142 7.75 6.99 3.51
C GLN A 142 7.69 5.50 3.17
N SER A 143 8.03 5.13 1.94
CA SER A 143 8.03 3.74 1.49
C SER A 143 9.11 2.92 2.18
N ILE A 144 10.32 3.45 2.35
CA ILE A 144 11.43 2.79 3.07
C ILE A 144 11.07 2.58 4.54
N VAL A 145 10.61 3.64 5.21
CA VAL A 145 10.19 3.58 6.62
C VAL A 145 9.12 2.51 6.85
N ARG A 146 8.18 2.37 5.93
CA ARG A 146 7.14 1.34 6.01
C ARG A 146 7.66 -0.09 5.76
N ARG A 147 8.75 -0.26 5.00
CA ARG A 147 9.29 -1.59 4.67
C ARG A 147 10.17 -2.18 5.77
N ILE A 148 10.81 -1.35 6.59
CA ILE A 148 11.62 -1.84 7.72
C ILE A 148 10.78 -2.70 8.68
N PRO A 149 9.60 -2.28 9.15
CA PRO A 149 8.69 -3.12 9.92
C PRO A 149 8.32 -4.44 9.23
N ILE A 150 8.04 -4.39 7.92
CA ILE A 150 7.64 -5.58 7.14
C ILE A 150 8.73 -6.66 7.12
N ILE A 151 10.00 -6.28 7.21
CA ILE A 151 11.13 -7.21 7.22
C ILE A 151 11.39 -7.75 8.63
N VAL A 152 11.37 -6.89 9.63
CA VAL A 152 11.86 -7.21 10.99
C VAL A 152 10.75 -7.74 11.90
N ALA A 153 9.58 -7.11 11.88
CA ALA A 153 8.54 -7.41 12.86
C ALA A 153 7.98 -8.85 12.78
N PRO A 154 7.77 -9.47 11.58
CA PRO A 154 7.31 -10.85 11.51
C PRO A 154 8.29 -11.86 12.11
N VAL A 155 9.60 -11.57 12.08
CA VAL A 155 10.63 -12.42 12.72
C VAL A 155 10.43 -12.39 14.23
N ILE A 156 10.26 -11.20 14.81
CA ILE A 156 10.00 -11.02 16.24
C ILE A 156 8.68 -11.70 16.63
N GLY A 157 7.61 -11.50 15.82
CA GLY A 157 6.32 -12.16 16.03
C GLY A 157 6.43 -13.69 15.99
N GLY A 158 7.20 -14.23 15.06
CA GLY A 158 7.48 -15.67 14.97
C GLY A 158 8.23 -16.21 16.19
N LEU A 159 9.21 -15.45 16.72
CA LEU A 159 9.91 -15.80 17.97
C LEU A 159 8.97 -15.79 19.17
N LEU A 160 8.07 -14.82 19.30
CA LEU A 160 7.06 -14.80 20.36
C LEU A 160 6.13 -16.03 20.28
N ILE A 161 5.70 -16.40 19.07
CA ILE A 161 4.88 -17.59 18.87
C ILE A 161 5.64 -18.87 19.24
N GLY A 162 6.91 -18.96 18.85
CA GLY A 162 7.77 -20.10 19.18
C GLY A 162 8.02 -20.27 20.69
N SER A 163 8.17 -19.14 21.40
CA SER A 163 8.46 -19.15 22.85
C SER A 163 7.23 -19.35 23.73
N PHE A 164 6.08 -18.79 23.36
CA PHE A 164 4.87 -18.75 24.20
C PHE A 164 3.70 -19.59 23.65
N GLY A 165 3.90 -20.24 22.50
CA GLY A 165 2.84 -20.94 21.77
C GLY A 165 1.96 -19.99 20.93
N LEU A 166 1.19 -20.58 20.01
CA LEU A 166 0.50 -19.84 18.95
C LEU A 166 -0.47 -18.78 19.48
N LEU A 167 -1.43 -19.17 20.33
CA LEU A 167 -2.46 -18.25 20.84
C LEU A 167 -1.87 -17.16 21.74
N THR A 168 -1.03 -17.57 22.70
CA THR A 168 -0.42 -16.63 23.66
C THR A 168 0.58 -15.72 22.97
N GLY A 169 1.44 -16.27 22.10
CA GLY A 169 2.43 -15.50 21.36
C GLY A 169 1.81 -14.44 20.44
N ILE A 170 0.73 -14.79 19.74
CA ILE A 170 0.01 -13.81 18.90
C ILE A 170 -0.66 -12.73 19.76
N ARG A 171 -1.28 -13.09 20.89
CA ARG A 171 -1.87 -12.10 21.82
C ARG A 171 -0.83 -11.15 22.37
N ILE A 172 0.34 -11.65 22.77
CA ILE A 172 1.47 -10.80 23.22
C ILE A 172 1.89 -9.86 22.06
N ALA A 173 2.04 -10.38 20.84
CA ALA A 173 2.37 -9.57 19.69
C ALA A 173 1.32 -8.46 19.42
N ILE A 174 0.03 -8.76 19.58
CA ILE A 174 -1.05 -7.76 19.47
C ILE A 174 -0.95 -6.72 20.60
N LEU A 175 -0.68 -7.13 21.84
CA LEU A 175 -0.51 -6.20 22.97
C LEU A 175 0.68 -5.25 22.78
N ILE A 176 1.80 -5.76 22.26
CA ILE A 176 2.94 -4.91 21.84
C ILE A 176 2.49 -3.96 20.72
N GLY A 177 1.71 -4.45 19.76
CA GLY A 177 1.14 -3.64 18.68
C GLY A 177 0.24 -2.53 19.20
N ILE A 178 -0.58 -2.78 20.21
CA ILE A 178 -1.40 -1.77 20.89
C ILE A 178 -0.52 -0.71 21.56
N ALA A 179 0.53 -1.12 22.29
CA ALA A 179 1.45 -0.19 22.95
C ALA A 179 2.16 0.73 21.93
N LEU A 180 2.64 0.17 20.81
CA LEU A 180 3.25 0.95 19.72
C LEU A 180 2.23 1.86 19.02
N GLY A 181 1.00 1.40 18.83
CA GLY A 181 -0.08 2.22 18.27
C GLY A 181 -0.48 3.37 19.20
N ILE A 182 -0.55 3.15 20.52
CA ILE A 182 -0.75 4.21 21.50
C ILE A 182 0.39 5.22 21.41
N THR A 183 1.64 4.76 21.32
CA THR A 183 2.81 5.62 21.13
C THR A 183 2.67 6.48 19.85
N ALA A 184 2.20 5.89 18.75
CA ALA A 184 1.94 6.62 17.51
C ALA A 184 0.88 7.72 17.70
N VAL A 185 -0.21 7.43 18.41
CA VAL A 185 -1.26 8.40 18.75
C VAL A 185 -0.70 9.54 19.60
N PHE A 186 0.08 9.25 20.62
CA PHE A 186 0.74 10.27 21.46
C PHE A 186 1.68 11.15 20.65
N ILE A 187 2.51 10.56 19.77
CA ILE A 187 3.40 11.31 18.87
C ILE A 187 2.57 12.28 18.02
N GLN A 188 1.44 11.83 17.47
CA GLN A 188 0.57 12.65 16.63
C GLN A 188 -0.14 13.75 17.45
N LEU A 189 -0.65 13.45 18.63
CA LEU A 189 -1.32 14.42 19.48
C LEU A 189 -0.39 15.58 19.89
N LEU A 190 0.82 15.26 20.33
CA LEU A 190 1.76 16.22 20.89
C LEU A 190 2.46 17.06 19.81
N TRP A 191 2.80 16.46 18.67
CA TRP A 191 3.69 17.09 17.70
C TRP A 191 3.06 17.48 16.38
N TYR A 192 1.85 16.97 16.00
CA TYR A 192 1.15 17.48 14.84
C TYR A 192 0.60 18.90 15.11
N ARG A 193 0.95 19.82 14.20
CA ARG A 193 0.42 21.18 14.17
C ARG A 193 -0.17 21.44 12.81
N PHE A 194 -1.48 21.62 12.74
CA PHE A 194 -2.19 21.97 11.51
C PHE A 194 -3.02 23.23 11.72
N HIS A 195 -3.12 24.04 10.67
CA HIS A 195 -4.10 25.11 10.63
C HIS A 195 -5.50 24.52 10.50
N PRO A 196 -6.52 25.20 11.03
CA PRO A 196 -7.90 24.81 10.78
C PRO A 196 -8.16 24.74 9.27
N VAL A 197 -8.72 23.61 8.82
CA VAL A 197 -9.13 23.43 7.43
C VAL A 197 -10.62 23.78 7.35
N THR A 198 -11.04 24.55 6.35
CA THR A 198 -12.45 24.77 6.07
C THR A 198 -13.07 23.43 5.66
N PRO A 199 -14.00 22.86 6.43
CA PRO A 199 -14.60 21.58 6.12
C PRO A 199 -15.38 21.65 4.82
N LEU A 200 -15.17 20.69 3.91
CA LEU A 200 -16.02 20.53 2.73
C LEU A 200 -17.37 19.91 3.14
N SER A 201 -18.45 20.33 2.48
CA SER A 201 -19.76 19.70 2.67
C SER A 201 -19.80 18.28 2.10
N LEU A 202 -20.66 17.41 2.63
CA LEU A 202 -20.81 16.05 2.09
C LEU A 202 -21.25 16.06 0.62
N SER A 203 -22.16 16.96 0.25
CA SER A 203 -22.61 17.11 -1.13
C SER A 203 -21.49 17.49 -2.08
N GLU A 204 -20.58 18.38 -1.66
CA GLU A 204 -19.39 18.76 -2.44
C GLU A 204 -18.41 17.58 -2.59
N CYS A 205 -18.28 16.75 -1.58
CA CYS A 205 -17.42 15.57 -1.65
C CYS A 205 -17.99 14.50 -2.58
N VAL A 206 -19.30 14.23 -2.53
CA VAL A 206 -19.94 13.14 -3.30
C VAL A 206 -20.16 13.54 -4.77
N THR A 207 -20.57 14.76 -5.05
CA THR A 207 -20.84 15.22 -6.42
C THR A 207 -19.60 15.23 -7.33
N ASP A 208 -18.42 15.18 -6.75
CA ASP A 208 -17.19 15.41 -7.49
C ASP A 208 -16.36 14.14 -7.82
N VAL A 209 -16.81 12.96 -7.39
CA VAL A 209 -16.15 11.68 -7.75
C VAL A 209 -16.07 11.47 -9.27
N THR A 210 -17.09 11.99 -9.98
CA THR A 210 -17.16 11.89 -11.45
C THR A 210 -16.33 12.96 -12.18
N ARG A 211 -15.84 13.98 -11.48
CA ARG A 211 -15.17 15.17 -12.03
C ARG A 211 -13.67 15.21 -11.76
N LEU A 212 -13.01 14.04 -11.75
CA LEU A 212 -11.55 13.98 -11.69
C LEU A 212 -10.91 14.67 -12.91
N ASP A 213 -9.73 15.27 -12.70
CA ASP A 213 -8.93 15.84 -13.79
C ASP A 213 -8.73 14.81 -14.91
N PRO A 214 -8.82 15.19 -16.19
CA PRO A 214 -8.63 14.26 -17.30
C PRO A 214 -7.29 13.50 -17.27
N ARG A 215 -6.20 14.14 -16.81
CA ARG A 215 -4.89 13.48 -16.65
C ARG A 215 -4.91 12.47 -15.51
N LEU A 216 -5.61 12.80 -14.42
CA LEU A 216 -5.79 11.88 -13.31
C LEU A 216 -6.62 10.66 -13.72
N LYS A 217 -7.64 10.84 -14.58
CA LYS A 217 -8.40 9.72 -15.19
C LYS A 217 -7.54 8.84 -16.07
N GLN A 218 -6.64 9.44 -16.87
CA GLN A 218 -5.70 8.68 -17.71
C GLN A 218 -4.73 7.85 -16.86
N LEU A 219 -4.20 8.44 -15.75
CA LEU A 219 -3.37 7.73 -14.80
C LEU A 219 -4.16 6.60 -14.13
N LEU A 220 -5.40 6.87 -13.70
CA LEU A 220 -6.28 5.88 -13.07
C LEU A 220 -6.55 4.69 -13.99
N LEU A 221 -6.86 4.94 -15.27
CA LEU A 221 -7.10 3.87 -16.24
C LEU A 221 -5.86 2.98 -16.41
N ALA A 222 -4.71 3.59 -16.69
CA ALA A 222 -3.46 2.85 -16.89
C ALA A 222 -3.06 2.06 -15.62
N ASP A 223 -3.10 2.71 -14.44
CA ASP A 223 -2.75 2.08 -13.15
C ASP A 223 -3.74 0.95 -12.81
N SER A 224 -5.04 1.12 -13.07
CA SER A 224 -6.04 0.08 -12.83
C SER A 224 -5.78 -1.16 -13.67
N VAL A 225 -5.45 -1.00 -14.95
CA VAL A 225 -5.14 -2.13 -15.85
C VAL A 225 -3.84 -2.83 -15.41
N VAL A 226 -2.78 -2.08 -15.10
CA VAL A 226 -1.51 -2.65 -14.58
C VAL A 226 -1.76 -3.42 -13.29
N ARG A 227 -2.51 -2.84 -12.35
CA ARG A 227 -2.79 -3.47 -11.04
C ARG A 227 -3.75 -4.65 -11.15
N PHE A 228 -4.66 -4.64 -12.12
CA PHE A 228 -5.48 -5.81 -12.42
C PHE A 228 -4.58 -6.96 -12.91
N GLY A 229 -3.65 -6.70 -13.83
CA GLY A 229 -2.64 -7.68 -14.24
C GLY A 229 -1.83 -8.22 -13.04
N GLN A 230 -1.38 -7.35 -12.14
CA GLN A 230 -0.73 -7.78 -10.90
C GLN A 230 -1.63 -8.71 -10.08
N GLY A 231 -2.89 -8.32 -9.84
CA GLY A 231 -3.83 -9.06 -9.01
C GLY A 231 -4.14 -10.46 -9.53
N ILE A 232 -4.08 -10.69 -10.85
CA ILE A 232 -4.24 -12.02 -11.46
C ILE A 232 -3.21 -13.00 -10.89
N GLY A 233 -1.94 -12.60 -10.75
CA GLY A 233 -0.84 -13.50 -10.36
C GLY A 233 -0.45 -13.45 -8.88
N GLU A 234 -0.77 -12.38 -8.16
CA GLU A 234 -0.15 -12.05 -6.86
C GLU A 234 -0.29 -13.16 -5.81
N VAL A 235 -1.50 -13.73 -5.66
CA VAL A 235 -1.75 -14.80 -4.68
C VAL A 235 -1.13 -16.13 -5.09
N PHE A 236 -0.79 -16.32 -6.37
CA PHE A 236 -0.25 -17.55 -6.91
C PHE A 236 1.27 -17.59 -6.94
N ILE A 237 1.97 -16.50 -6.64
CA ILE A 237 3.44 -16.43 -6.66
C ILE A 237 4.06 -17.50 -5.75
N VAL A 238 3.57 -17.61 -4.52
CA VAL A 238 4.08 -18.59 -3.56
C VAL A 238 3.80 -20.02 -4.02
N LEU A 239 2.60 -20.28 -4.54
CA LEU A 239 2.21 -21.60 -5.02
C LEU A 239 3.07 -22.01 -6.23
N TYR A 240 3.33 -21.08 -7.16
CA TYR A 240 4.21 -21.34 -8.30
C TYR A 240 5.62 -21.68 -7.86
N ALA A 241 6.21 -20.85 -7.00
CA ALA A 241 7.56 -21.07 -6.51
C ALA A 241 7.70 -22.40 -5.76
N THR A 242 6.74 -22.74 -4.89
CA THR A 242 6.84 -23.93 -4.03
C THR A 242 6.33 -25.21 -4.68
N GLN A 243 5.25 -25.16 -5.46
CA GLN A 243 4.62 -26.35 -6.02
C GLN A 243 5.02 -26.64 -7.46
N VAL A 244 5.33 -25.60 -8.26
CA VAL A 244 5.71 -25.77 -9.68
C VAL A 244 7.23 -25.85 -9.81
N VAL A 245 7.96 -24.87 -9.23
CA VAL A 245 9.44 -24.86 -9.29
C VAL A 245 10.05 -25.72 -8.17
N GLY A 246 9.33 -25.96 -7.07
CA GLY A 246 9.73 -26.88 -6.01
C GLY A 246 10.71 -26.30 -4.98
N VAL A 247 10.78 -24.97 -4.81
CA VAL A 247 11.63 -24.37 -3.78
C VAL A 247 11.01 -24.47 -2.39
N SER A 248 11.85 -24.56 -1.36
CA SER A 248 11.37 -24.58 0.03
C SER A 248 10.73 -23.26 0.43
N ALA A 249 9.86 -23.29 1.45
CA ALA A 249 9.25 -22.08 2.03
C ALA A 249 10.33 -21.10 2.56
N ALA A 250 11.43 -21.61 3.10
CA ALA A 250 12.56 -20.80 3.53
C ALA A 250 13.23 -20.09 2.35
N THR A 251 13.47 -20.79 1.25
CA THR A 251 14.01 -20.20 0.02
C THR A 251 13.07 -19.15 -0.54
N PHE A 252 11.76 -19.42 -0.54
CA PHE A 252 10.76 -18.42 -0.94
C PHE A 252 10.83 -17.18 -0.07
N GLY A 253 10.96 -17.33 1.25
CA GLY A 253 11.14 -16.19 2.17
C GLY A 253 12.38 -15.36 1.85
N LEU A 254 13.51 -15.99 1.53
CA LEU A 254 14.73 -15.30 1.10
C LEU A 254 14.55 -14.56 -0.23
N LEU A 255 13.81 -15.14 -1.18
CA LEU A 255 13.48 -14.49 -2.45
C LEU A 255 12.62 -13.24 -2.22
N VAL A 256 11.62 -13.31 -1.34
CA VAL A 256 10.82 -12.13 -0.95
C VAL A 256 11.71 -11.07 -0.29
N GLY A 257 12.61 -11.48 0.61
CA GLY A 257 13.61 -10.59 1.23
C GLY A 257 14.47 -9.89 0.18
N LEU A 258 14.97 -10.64 -0.82
CA LEU A 258 15.73 -10.09 -1.95
C LEU A 258 14.93 -9.04 -2.73
N ALA A 259 13.65 -9.30 -3.03
CA ALA A 259 12.80 -8.33 -3.70
C ALA A 259 12.62 -7.04 -2.87
N MET A 260 12.44 -7.16 -1.54
CA MET A 260 12.34 -6.01 -0.64
C MET A 260 13.63 -5.20 -0.59
N LEU A 261 14.79 -5.86 -0.47
CA LEU A 261 16.10 -5.20 -0.50
C LEU A 261 16.35 -4.49 -1.83
N THR A 262 16.03 -5.14 -2.95
CA THR A 262 16.12 -4.54 -4.29
C THR A 262 15.27 -3.27 -4.38
N SER A 263 14.03 -3.31 -3.89
CA SER A 263 13.16 -2.13 -3.92
C SER A 263 13.68 -0.98 -3.07
N ILE A 264 14.22 -1.25 -1.87
CA ILE A 264 14.80 -0.23 -1.00
C ILE A 264 16.02 0.42 -1.64
N ALA A 265 16.90 -0.39 -2.25
CA ALA A 265 18.12 0.10 -2.90
C ALA A 265 17.83 1.10 -4.03
N VAL A 266 16.74 0.89 -4.79
CA VAL A 266 16.42 1.72 -5.95
C VAL A 266 15.53 2.93 -5.63
N TYR A 267 14.82 2.95 -4.51
CA TYR A 267 13.84 4.02 -4.22
C TYR A 267 14.45 5.41 -4.21
N LEU A 268 15.52 5.61 -3.45
CA LEU A 268 16.07 6.96 -3.24
C LEU A 268 16.77 7.51 -4.48
N PRO A 269 17.64 6.74 -5.19
CA PRO A 269 18.23 7.20 -6.44
C PRO A 269 17.19 7.59 -7.48
N VAL A 270 16.16 6.76 -7.66
CA VAL A 270 15.12 7.01 -8.65
C VAL A 270 14.23 8.18 -8.27
N ALA A 271 13.84 8.29 -6.99
CA ALA A 271 13.03 9.40 -6.53
C ALA A 271 13.74 10.75 -6.75
N ARG A 272 15.05 10.83 -6.46
CA ARG A 272 15.86 12.04 -6.73
C ARG A 272 15.92 12.35 -8.22
N SER A 273 16.19 11.35 -9.05
CA SER A 273 16.22 11.55 -10.51
C SER A 273 14.85 11.97 -11.06
N ALA A 274 13.76 11.42 -10.55
CA ALA A 274 12.39 11.75 -10.95
C ALA A 274 12.00 13.19 -10.57
N ASP A 275 12.48 13.69 -9.44
CA ASP A 275 12.19 15.06 -8.99
C ASP A 275 13.01 16.10 -9.75
N ILE A 276 14.20 15.75 -10.27
CA ILE A 276 15.07 16.64 -11.05
C ILE A 276 14.64 16.70 -12.51
N HIS A 277 14.30 15.57 -13.13
CA HIS A 277 14.04 15.50 -14.55
C HIS A 277 12.54 15.44 -14.87
N SER A 278 11.92 14.27 -14.68
CA SER A 278 10.50 14.05 -14.84
C SER A 278 10.10 12.70 -14.21
N ARG A 279 8.83 12.54 -13.84
CA ARG A 279 8.32 11.35 -13.14
C ARG A 279 7.79 10.28 -14.08
N GLU A 280 7.27 10.69 -15.22
CA GLU A 280 6.59 9.82 -16.17
C GLU A 280 7.47 8.68 -16.71
N PRO A 281 8.76 8.88 -17.06
CA PRO A 281 9.63 7.77 -17.48
C PRO A 281 9.79 6.70 -16.40
N TRP A 282 9.94 7.11 -15.14
CA TRP A 282 10.10 6.19 -14.02
C TRP A 282 8.83 5.39 -13.71
N VAL A 283 7.66 6.01 -13.90
CA VAL A 283 6.37 5.31 -13.81
C VAL A 283 6.25 4.30 -14.95
N THR A 284 6.66 4.68 -16.18
CA THR A 284 6.68 3.75 -17.34
C THR A 284 7.59 2.54 -17.07
N VAL A 285 8.80 2.78 -16.54
CA VAL A 285 9.74 1.70 -16.16
C VAL A 285 9.12 0.77 -15.14
N THR A 286 8.50 1.32 -14.09
CA THR A 286 7.79 0.52 -13.09
C THR A 286 6.70 -0.35 -13.71
N TYR A 287 5.85 0.24 -14.53
CA TYR A 287 4.77 -0.49 -15.19
C TYR A 287 5.30 -1.58 -16.14
N SER A 288 6.44 -1.35 -16.79
CA SER A 288 7.12 -2.40 -17.57
C SER A 288 7.52 -3.59 -16.69
N PHE A 289 8.03 -3.35 -15.48
CA PHE A 289 8.37 -4.44 -14.57
C PHE A 289 7.15 -5.18 -14.02
N PHE A 290 5.97 -4.58 -13.97
CA PHE A 290 4.72 -5.30 -13.67
C PHE A 290 4.35 -6.32 -14.76
N ALA A 291 4.81 -6.11 -16.02
CA ALA A 291 4.67 -7.08 -17.09
C ALA A 291 5.85 -8.09 -17.14
N ILE A 292 7.08 -7.60 -16.95
CA ILE A 292 8.30 -8.42 -17.03
C ILE A 292 8.35 -9.46 -15.91
N PHE A 293 8.02 -9.08 -14.67
CA PHE A 293 8.08 -9.97 -13.52
C PHE A 293 7.22 -11.23 -13.71
N PRO A 294 5.90 -11.14 -13.96
CA PRO A 294 5.09 -12.34 -14.14
C PRO A 294 5.51 -13.13 -15.38
N LEU A 295 6.00 -12.49 -16.45
CA LEU A 295 6.51 -13.19 -17.61
C LEU A 295 7.71 -14.08 -17.25
N ILE A 296 8.72 -13.52 -16.57
CA ILE A 296 9.89 -14.28 -16.11
C ILE A 296 9.47 -15.36 -15.13
N LEU A 297 8.57 -15.03 -14.20
CA LEU A 297 8.08 -16.01 -13.22
C LEU A 297 7.40 -17.19 -13.92
N GLY A 298 6.50 -16.94 -14.86
CA GLY A 298 5.80 -17.98 -15.62
C GLY A 298 6.73 -18.83 -16.49
N LEU A 299 7.91 -18.33 -16.85
CA LEU A 299 8.96 -19.08 -17.57
C LEU A 299 9.94 -19.78 -16.62
N SER A 300 9.88 -19.51 -15.32
CA SER A 300 10.86 -20.00 -14.35
C SER A 300 10.70 -21.50 -14.09
N THR A 301 11.71 -22.28 -14.40
CA THR A 301 11.82 -23.73 -14.14
C THR A 301 12.90 -24.07 -13.11
N THR A 302 13.75 -23.10 -12.75
CA THR A 302 14.86 -23.27 -11.83
C THR A 302 14.89 -22.22 -10.74
N SER A 303 15.53 -22.52 -9.60
CA SER A 303 15.69 -21.56 -8.50
C SER A 303 16.45 -20.29 -8.93
N LEU A 304 17.40 -20.40 -9.88
CA LEU A 304 18.13 -19.24 -10.39
C LEU A 304 17.22 -18.28 -11.19
N MET A 305 16.32 -18.83 -11.99
CA MET A 305 15.31 -18.00 -12.70
C MET A 305 14.36 -17.31 -11.72
N LEU A 306 14.01 -17.96 -10.60
CA LEU A 306 13.25 -17.30 -9.54
C LEU A 306 14.03 -16.14 -8.92
N VAL A 307 15.33 -16.24 -8.71
CA VAL A 307 16.16 -15.12 -8.22
C VAL A 307 16.01 -13.91 -9.16
N VAL A 308 16.13 -14.12 -10.48
CA VAL A 308 15.95 -13.06 -11.47
C VAL A 308 14.53 -12.50 -11.43
N ALA A 309 13.52 -13.36 -11.37
CA ALA A 309 12.12 -12.93 -11.25
C ALA A 309 11.91 -12.06 -10.00
N PHE A 310 12.43 -12.44 -8.83
CA PHE A 310 12.25 -11.68 -7.59
C PHE A 310 13.06 -10.39 -7.54
N ILE A 311 14.19 -10.29 -8.24
CA ILE A 311 14.85 -9.00 -8.49
C ILE A 311 13.92 -8.11 -9.32
N CYS A 312 13.32 -8.61 -10.41
CA CYS A 312 12.34 -7.87 -11.20
C CYS A 312 11.10 -7.50 -10.37
N MET A 313 10.66 -8.36 -9.45
CA MET A 313 9.61 -8.05 -8.47
C MET A 313 9.98 -6.85 -7.59
N GLY A 314 11.23 -6.75 -7.14
CA GLY A 314 11.73 -5.58 -6.42
C GLY A 314 11.78 -4.33 -7.29
N LEU A 315 12.21 -4.46 -8.55
CA LEU A 315 12.29 -3.37 -9.51
C LEU A 315 10.92 -2.85 -9.95
N ARG A 316 9.84 -3.62 -9.87
CA ARG A 316 8.48 -3.12 -10.14
C ARG A 316 8.05 -2.00 -9.19
N GLU A 317 8.73 -1.84 -8.08
CA GLU A 317 8.45 -0.79 -7.10
C GLU A 317 9.23 0.51 -7.34
N ILE A 318 10.13 0.52 -8.32
CA ILE A 318 11.10 1.61 -8.59
C ILE A 318 10.46 2.99 -8.77
N GLY A 319 9.35 3.06 -9.49
CA GLY A 319 8.61 4.29 -9.75
C GLY A 319 7.39 4.50 -8.83
N GLU A 320 7.22 3.71 -7.77
CA GLU A 320 6.13 3.94 -6.82
C GLU A 320 6.19 5.31 -6.14
N PRO A 321 7.35 5.80 -5.65
CA PRO A 321 7.45 7.16 -5.11
C PRO A 321 7.15 8.24 -6.17
N PRO A 322 7.73 8.22 -7.38
CA PRO A 322 7.35 9.13 -8.46
C PRO A 322 5.86 9.07 -8.84
N ARG A 323 5.26 7.86 -8.91
CA ARG A 323 3.83 7.68 -9.22
C ARG A 323 2.95 8.34 -8.16
N LYS A 324 3.27 8.14 -6.88
CA LYS A 324 2.55 8.79 -5.77
C LYS A 324 2.66 10.32 -5.84
N ALA A 325 3.84 10.83 -6.18
CA ALA A 325 4.05 12.25 -6.34
C ALA A 325 3.26 12.80 -7.56
N LEU A 326 3.25 12.07 -8.68
CA LEU A 326 2.46 12.42 -9.87
C LEU A 326 0.95 12.44 -9.55
N LEU A 327 0.45 11.46 -8.80
CA LEU A 327 -0.94 11.41 -8.34
C LEU A 327 -1.30 12.66 -7.52
N VAL A 328 -0.43 13.07 -6.59
CA VAL A 328 -0.64 14.28 -5.77
C VAL A 328 -0.60 15.55 -6.62
N ASP A 329 0.26 15.61 -7.64
CA ASP A 329 0.36 16.77 -8.53
C ASP A 329 -0.85 16.92 -9.45
N LEU A 330 -1.48 15.83 -9.84
CA LEU A 330 -2.68 15.81 -10.69
C LEU A 330 -3.98 15.97 -9.90
N ALA A 331 -3.94 15.76 -8.57
CA ALA A 331 -5.09 15.98 -7.72
C ALA A 331 -5.33 17.48 -7.48
N ARG A 332 -6.59 17.91 -7.43
CA ARG A 332 -6.97 19.31 -7.21
C ARG A 332 -6.52 19.76 -5.81
N ILE A 333 -5.91 20.93 -5.70
CA ILE A 333 -5.30 21.45 -4.47
C ILE A 333 -6.33 21.47 -3.32
N GLU A 334 -7.53 21.96 -3.60
CA GLU A 334 -8.60 22.16 -2.60
C GLU A 334 -9.27 20.85 -2.16
N ARG A 335 -9.15 19.78 -2.96
CA ARG A 335 -9.85 18.51 -2.77
C ARG A 335 -8.94 17.30 -2.87
N LYS A 336 -7.66 17.49 -2.62
CA LYS A 336 -6.61 16.50 -2.80
C LYS A 336 -6.93 15.15 -2.17
N SER A 337 -7.37 15.14 -0.91
CA SER A 337 -7.70 13.90 -0.20
C SER A 337 -8.92 13.17 -0.79
N VAL A 338 -9.91 13.93 -1.28
CA VAL A 338 -11.10 13.36 -1.94
C VAL A 338 -10.72 12.74 -3.29
N ASP A 339 -9.96 13.47 -4.11
CA ASP A 339 -9.52 13.01 -5.43
C ASP A 339 -8.65 11.74 -5.30
N ILE A 340 -7.75 11.71 -4.33
CA ILE A 340 -6.89 10.55 -4.05
C ILE A 340 -7.73 9.38 -3.52
N GLY A 341 -8.67 9.64 -2.62
CA GLY A 341 -9.59 8.61 -2.13
C GLY A 341 -10.44 8.01 -3.24
N ALA A 342 -11.01 8.85 -4.12
CA ALA A 342 -11.77 8.42 -5.29
C ALA A 342 -10.92 7.61 -6.28
N TYR A 343 -9.68 8.04 -6.51
CA TYR A 343 -8.73 7.31 -7.35
C TYR A 343 -8.49 5.89 -6.85
N TYR A 344 -8.12 5.74 -5.58
CA TYR A 344 -7.81 4.43 -5.01
C TYR A 344 -9.05 3.55 -4.85
N PHE A 345 -10.20 4.14 -4.50
CA PHE A 345 -11.48 3.43 -4.44
C PHE A 345 -11.83 2.83 -5.81
N THR A 346 -11.84 3.66 -6.86
CA THR A 346 -12.18 3.20 -8.21
C THR A 346 -11.19 2.14 -8.70
N ARG A 347 -9.89 2.36 -8.47
CA ARG A 347 -8.85 1.38 -8.80
C ARG A 347 -9.09 0.05 -8.06
N GLY A 348 -9.36 0.11 -6.75
CA GLY A 348 -9.60 -1.08 -5.92
C GLY A 348 -10.79 -1.89 -6.41
N LEU A 349 -11.90 -1.22 -6.79
CA LEU A 349 -13.06 -1.89 -7.38
C LEU A 349 -12.78 -2.55 -8.72
N VAL A 350 -11.91 -1.97 -9.54
CA VAL A 350 -11.49 -2.59 -10.81
C VAL A 350 -10.58 -3.80 -10.55
N VAL A 351 -9.67 -3.69 -9.57
CA VAL A 351 -8.67 -4.74 -9.27
C VAL A 351 -9.25 -5.90 -8.48
N PHE A 352 -10.27 -5.67 -7.65
CA PHE A 352 -10.88 -6.65 -6.76
C PHE A 352 -11.15 -8.03 -7.40
N PRO A 353 -11.72 -8.18 -8.62
CA PRO A 353 -12.00 -9.49 -9.21
C PRO A 353 -10.77 -10.17 -9.85
N ALA A 354 -9.61 -9.52 -9.89
CA ALA A 354 -8.44 -10.04 -10.62
C ALA A 354 -7.95 -11.39 -10.07
N SER A 355 -7.98 -11.60 -8.75
CA SER A 355 -7.56 -12.86 -8.14
C SER A 355 -8.49 -14.03 -8.50
N VAL A 356 -9.79 -13.77 -8.72
CA VAL A 356 -10.74 -14.78 -9.22
C VAL A 356 -10.37 -15.19 -10.64
N VAL A 357 -10.08 -14.24 -11.51
CA VAL A 357 -9.59 -14.50 -12.86
C VAL A 357 -8.30 -15.34 -12.82
N GLY A 358 -7.37 -14.98 -11.92
CA GLY A 358 -6.15 -15.73 -11.69
C GLY A 358 -6.41 -17.19 -11.28
N GLY A 359 -7.35 -17.42 -10.37
CA GLY A 359 -7.74 -18.76 -9.94
C GLY A 359 -8.34 -19.61 -11.06
N LEU A 360 -9.20 -19.02 -11.89
CA LEU A 360 -9.75 -19.69 -13.06
C LEU A 360 -8.65 -20.09 -14.05
N LEU A 361 -7.72 -19.17 -14.36
CA LEU A 361 -6.60 -19.46 -15.26
C LEU A 361 -5.63 -20.50 -14.67
N TRP A 362 -5.39 -20.47 -13.37
CA TRP A 362 -4.55 -21.43 -12.67
C TRP A 362 -5.07 -22.86 -12.79
N HIS A 363 -6.40 -23.03 -12.79
CA HIS A 363 -7.01 -24.34 -12.99
C HIS A 363 -6.68 -24.97 -14.34
N PHE A 364 -6.53 -24.14 -15.39
CA PHE A 364 -6.09 -24.62 -16.70
C PHE A 364 -4.56 -24.82 -16.77
N SER A 365 -3.79 -23.84 -16.31
CA SER A 365 -2.33 -23.92 -16.25
C SER A 365 -1.76 -22.83 -15.33
N PRO A 366 -0.82 -23.17 -14.40
CA PRO A 366 -0.08 -22.18 -13.62
C PRO A 366 0.64 -21.14 -14.48
N HIS A 367 1.24 -21.58 -15.60
CA HIS A 367 1.95 -20.67 -16.53
C HIS A 367 1.01 -19.67 -17.18
N LEU A 368 -0.21 -20.09 -17.57
CA LEU A 368 -1.20 -19.23 -18.21
C LEU A 368 -1.62 -18.06 -17.31
N THR A 369 -1.70 -18.30 -15.99
CA THR A 369 -1.99 -17.24 -15.01
C THR A 369 -0.98 -16.11 -15.10
N PHE A 370 0.33 -16.43 -15.15
CA PHE A 370 1.38 -15.42 -15.20
C PHE A 370 1.53 -14.77 -16.58
N PHE A 371 1.31 -15.52 -17.67
CA PHE A 371 1.31 -14.94 -19.01
C PHE A 371 0.14 -13.98 -19.22
N ALA A 372 -1.04 -14.29 -18.71
CA ALA A 372 -2.18 -13.39 -18.73
C ALA A 372 -1.92 -12.14 -17.87
N ALA A 373 -1.34 -12.31 -16.67
CA ALA A 373 -0.92 -11.21 -15.81
C ALA A 373 0.05 -10.27 -16.53
N ALA A 374 1.06 -10.83 -17.21
CA ALA A 374 2.04 -10.09 -17.99
C ALA A 374 1.40 -9.33 -19.17
N ALA A 375 0.52 -10.00 -19.94
CA ALA A 375 -0.16 -9.39 -21.08
C ALA A 375 -1.04 -8.21 -20.65
N VAL A 376 -1.84 -8.37 -19.61
CA VAL A 376 -2.70 -7.31 -19.08
C VAL A 376 -1.87 -6.14 -18.55
N ALA A 377 -0.81 -6.41 -17.79
CA ALA A 377 0.09 -5.36 -17.30
C ALA A 377 0.79 -4.61 -18.45
N LEU A 378 1.17 -5.32 -19.54
CA LEU A 378 1.74 -4.70 -20.73
C LEU A 378 0.76 -3.75 -21.40
N VAL A 379 -0.51 -4.14 -21.54
CA VAL A 379 -1.57 -3.26 -22.08
C VAL A 379 -1.68 -1.98 -21.24
N GLY A 380 -1.72 -2.10 -19.90
CA GLY A 380 -1.76 -0.92 -19.02
C GLY A 380 -0.50 -0.04 -19.15
N THR A 381 0.67 -0.64 -19.32
CA THR A 381 1.94 0.07 -19.56
C THR A 381 1.88 0.86 -20.88
N LEU A 382 1.37 0.24 -21.94
CA LEU A 382 1.20 0.91 -23.24
C LEU A 382 0.19 2.06 -23.16
N ILE A 383 -0.94 1.88 -22.48
CA ILE A 383 -1.90 2.96 -22.24
C ILE A 383 -1.21 4.14 -21.56
N PHE A 384 -0.42 3.92 -20.50
CA PHE A 384 0.30 4.98 -19.81
C PHE A 384 1.32 5.67 -20.73
N ALA A 385 2.15 4.90 -21.41
CA ALA A 385 3.21 5.42 -22.30
C ALA A 385 2.64 6.27 -23.44
N LEU A 386 1.50 5.87 -24.02
CA LEU A 386 0.86 6.58 -25.12
C LEU A 386 0.08 7.83 -24.68
N THR A 387 -0.42 7.87 -23.44
CA THR A 387 -1.24 8.98 -22.94
C THR A 387 -0.41 10.02 -22.18
N LEU A 388 0.21 9.63 -21.08
CA LEU A 388 0.98 10.50 -20.18
C LEU A 388 2.47 10.52 -20.51
N GLY A 389 3.03 9.39 -20.96
CA GLY A 389 4.46 9.24 -21.21
C GLY A 389 4.99 10.03 -22.43
N ARG A 390 4.16 10.31 -23.43
CA ARG A 390 4.56 11.05 -24.66
C ARG A 390 4.64 12.57 -24.48
N ARG A 391 4.09 13.16 -23.43
CA ARG A 391 4.01 14.63 -23.29
C ARG A 391 5.27 15.24 -22.66
N ARG A 392 6.41 15.11 -23.34
CA ARG A 392 7.72 15.68 -22.94
C ARG A 392 7.82 17.22 -23.11
N ASN A 393 6.83 17.91 -23.72
CA ASN A 393 6.99 19.28 -24.26
C ASN A 393 6.16 20.38 -23.57
N TRP A 394 5.70 20.24 -22.31
CA TRP A 394 4.85 21.28 -21.69
C TRP A 394 5.41 21.92 -20.42
N GLN A 395 6.73 21.83 -20.18
CA GLN A 395 7.37 22.56 -19.08
C GLN A 395 8.12 23.82 -19.55
N SER A 396 7.92 24.23 -20.81
CA SER A 396 8.48 25.47 -21.39
C SER A 396 7.38 26.38 -21.97
N ALA A 397 6.33 26.61 -21.20
CA ALA A 397 5.39 27.70 -21.47
C ALA A 397 4.90 28.27 -20.12
#